data_f2b98c708545bf7c0a5972145378150a
#
_entry.id   f2b98c708545bf7c0a5972145378150a
#
_cell.length_a   1.000
_cell.length_b   1.000
_cell.length_c   1.000
_cell.angle_alpha   90.00
_cell.angle_beta   90.00
_cell.angle_gamma   90.00
#
_symmetry.space_group_name_H-M   'P 1'
#
loop_
_entity.id
_entity.type
_entity.pdbx_description
1 polymer ?
#
loop_
_entity_poly.entity_id
_entity_poly.type
_entity_poly.pdbx_seq_one_letter_code
_entity_poly.pdbx_strand_id
1 'polypeptide(L)'
;TIMRGILNEKGDIVLLPDELVPVSLGDLITVRDKESGLFGFADYNGNCIISPQYEDVSTHLNGFASFLQDGKWGHIDRMGNICCSPKYDNEYWFNGISFAVSLEQQPLLIDEDGHTLRKFDCHSELSYFTNELILVTNDEGTSLINRLGTDIIEPERKLFIDSERGCNVYEQLIIVKDQQECWGYADLSGNVVCPCIWDSVSPFFNGWALVESEKKAFYIDHSMHIVFTFEECDTLLH
;
A
#
# COMPACT_ATOMS: atom_id res chain seq x y z
N THR A 1 -25.91 -1.98 -30.42
CA THR A 1 -25.54 -1.27 -29.20
C THR A 1 -24.80 -2.26 -28.31
N ILE A 2 -23.53 -2.06 -28.04
CA ILE A 2 -22.78 -2.92 -27.11
C ILE A 2 -23.15 -2.44 -25.70
N MET A 3 -24.00 -3.21 -25.02
CA MET A 3 -24.24 -2.98 -23.59
C MET A 3 -23.00 -3.35 -22.80
N ARG A 4 -22.42 -2.40 -22.09
CA ARG A 4 -21.34 -2.63 -21.14
C ARG A 4 -21.95 -2.80 -19.76
N GLY A 5 -21.95 -4.03 -19.26
CA GLY A 5 -22.41 -4.37 -17.93
C GLY A 5 -21.24 -4.77 -17.04
N ILE A 6 -21.40 -4.61 -15.74
CA ILE A 6 -20.51 -5.11 -14.70
C ILE A 6 -21.20 -6.31 -14.06
N LEU A 7 -20.45 -7.33 -13.69
CA LEU A 7 -20.96 -8.43 -12.86
C LEU A 7 -20.82 -8.04 -11.39
N ASN A 8 -21.90 -8.11 -10.62
CA ASN A 8 -21.85 -7.99 -9.17
C ASN A 8 -21.40 -9.31 -8.52
N GLU A 9 -21.20 -9.32 -7.21
CA GLU A 9 -20.76 -10.50 -6.44
C GLU A 9 -21.74 -11.69 -6.54
N LYS A 10 -23.01 -11.45 -6.92
CA LYS A 10 -24.04 -12.47 -7.12
C LYS A 10 -24.03 -13.02 -8.54
N GLY A 11 -23.22 -12.46 -9.44
CA GLY A 11 -23.17 -12.83 -10.85
C GLY A 11 -24.26 -12.15 -11.71
N ASP A 12 -24.99 -11.15 -11.17
CA ASP A 12 -25.98 -10.39 -11.93
C ASP A 12 -25.27 -9.32 -12.76
N ILE A 13 -25.83 -9.02 -13.94
CA ILE A 13 -25.34 -7.95 -14.80
C ILE A 13 -25.93 -6.61 -14.30
N VAL A 14 -25.05 -5.73 -13.84
CA VAL A 14 -25.37 -4.35 -13.50
C VAL A 14 -25.26 -3.49 -14.76
N LEU A 15 -26.36 -2.85 -15.15
CA LEU A 15 -26.38 -1.92 -16.27
C LEU A 15 -26.25 -0.50 -15.74
N LEU A 16 -25.28 0.23 -16.25
CA LEU A 16 -25.12 1.67 -16.00
C LEU A 16 -25.86 2.48 -17.07
N PRO A 17 -26.25 3.73 -16.79
CA PRO A 17 -26.70 4.66 -17.80
C PRO A 17 -25.78 4.72 -19.02
N ASP A 18 -26.36 4.87 -20.22
CA ASP A 18 -25.60 4.79 -21.48
C ASP A 18 -24.47 5.81 -21.59
N GLU A 19 -24.60 6.96 -20.93
CA GLU A 19 -23.59 8.03 -20.86
C GLU A 19 -22.39 7.69 -19.98
N LEU A 20 -22.52 6.73 -19.06
CA LEU A 20 -21.48 6.38 -18.10
C LEU A 20 -20.63 5.20 -18.55
N VAL A 21 -19.35 5.27 -18.25
CA VAL A 21 -18.37 4.19 -18.45
C VAL A 21 -17.79 3.80 -17.10
N PRO A 22 -17.85 2.52 -16.71
CA PRO A 22 -17.19 2.05 -15.50
C PRO A 22 -15.66 2.12 -15.68
N VAL A 23 -14.96 2.57 -14.63
CA VAL A 23 -13.51 2.75 -14.63
C VAL A 23 -12.83 1.82 -13.62
N SER A 24 -13.29 1.82 -12.37
CA SER A 24 -12.75 0.95 -11.31
C SER A 24 -13.87 0.45 -10.40
N LEU A 25 -13.59 -0.61 -9.66
CA LEU A 25 -14.52 -1.25 -8.74
C LEU A 25 -13.96 -1.16 -7.31
N GLY A 26 -14.78 -0.67 -6.40
CA GLY A 26 -14.49 -0.57 -4.97
C GLY A 26 -15.79 -0.73 -4.19
N ASP A 27 -15.99 0.00 -3.10
CA ASP A 27 -17.28 0.05 -2.39
C ASP A 27 -18.40 0.61 -3.29
N LEU A 28 -18.01 1.49 -4.20
CA LEU A 28 -18.81 2.00 -5.30
C LEU A 28 -18.06 1.77 -6.62
N ILE A 29 -18.82 1.80 -7.71
CA ILE A 29 -18.29 1.75 -9.06
C ILE A 29 -17.87 3.17 -9.44
N THR A 30 -16.59 3.39 -9.71
CA THR A 30 -16.11 4.63 -10.31
C THR A 30 -16.62 4.69 -11.75
N VAL A 31 -17.30 5.76 -12.10
CA VAL A 31 -17.85 5.98 -13.43
C VAL A 31 -17.30 7.27 -14.03
N ARG A 32 -17.17 7.28 -15.36
CA ARG A 32 -16.78 8.45 -16.13
C ARG A 32 -17.87 8.78 -17.14
N ASP A 33 -18.28 10.02 -17.20
CA ASP A 33 -19.19 10.52 -18.22
C ASP A 33 -18.47 10.63 -19.59
N LYS A 34 -19.12 10.18 -20.65
CA LYS A 34 -18.51 10.11 -21.99
C LYS A 34 -18.33 11.48 -22.64
N GLU A 35 -19.20 12.44 -22.35
CA GLU A 35 -19.18 13.76 -22.98
C GLU A 35 -18.26 14.72 -22.23
N SER A 36 -18.49 14.88 -20.93
CA SER A 36 -17.68 15.79 -20.09
C SER A 36 -16.33 15.23 -19.74
N GLY A 37 -16.18 13.90 -19.71
CA GLY A 37 -14.98 13.21 -19.26
C GLY A 37 -14.82 13.24 -17.74
N LEU A 38 -15.75 13.82 -16.99
CA LEU A 38 -15.70 13.93 -15.55
C LEU A 38 -16.06 12.61 -14.85
N PHE A 39 -15.62 12.47 -13.61
CA PHE A 39 -15.78 11.28 -12.81
C PHE A 39 -16.84 11.44 -11.73
N GLY A 40 -17.50 10.33 -11.39
CA GLY A 40 -18.47 10.18 -10.33
C GLY A 40 -18.56 8.74 -9.85
N PHE A 41 -19.61 8.39 -9.12
CA PHE A 41 -19.75 7.06 -8.55
C PHE A 41 -21.17 6.53 -8.68
N ALA A 42 -21.29 5.22 -8.94
CA ALA A 42 -22.54 4.48 -9.00
C ALA A 42 -22.53 3.31 -8.01
N ASP A 43 -23.70 2.87 -7.60
CA ASP A 43 -23.82 1.64 -6.79
C ASP A 43 -23.86 0.37 -7.68
N TYR A 44 -23.81 -0.78 -7.04
CA TYR A 44 -23.92 -2.08 -7.71
C TYR A 44 -25.36 -2.47 -8.11
N ASN A 45 -26.30 -1.54 -8.05
CA ASN A 45 -27.62 -1.65 -8.67
C ASN A 45 -27.73 -0.81 -9.97
N GLY A 46 -26.67 -0.05 -10.30
CA GLY A 46 -26.62 0.82 -11.47
C GLY A 46 -27.12 2.24 -11.21
N ASN A 47 -27.44 2.60 -9.96
CA ASN A 47 -27.86 3.96 -9.62
C ASN A 47 -26.64 4.87 -9.52
N CYS A 48 -26.69 6.03 -10.15
CA CYS A 48 -25.69 7.07 -9.98
C CYS A 48 -25.85 7.69 -8.58
N ILE A 49 -24.87 7.48 -7.68
CA ILE A 49 -24.88 8.00 -6.31
C ILE A 49 -24.26 9.39 -6.27
N ILE A 50 -23.14 9.57 -6.96
CA ILE A 50 -22.44 10.83 -7.09
C ILE A 50 -22.30 11.14 -8.57
N SER A 51 -23.02 12.15 -9.05
CA SER A 51 -22.99 12.56 -10.45
C SER A 51 -21.58 12.91 -10.89
N PRO A 52 -21.18 12.60 -12.14
CA PRO A 52 -19.88 13.00 -12.68
C PRO A 52 -19.67 14.50 -12.59
N GLN A 53 -18.70 14.93 -11.81
CA GLN A 53 -18.41 16.34 -11.56
C GLN A 53 -16.92 16.60 -11.22
N TYR A 54 -16.14 15.56 -10.97
CA TYR A 54 -14.75 15.68 -10.55
C TYR A 54 -13.81 15.47 -11.75
N GLU A 55 -12.66 16.16 -11.74
CA GLU A 55 -11.63 16.05 -12.79
C GLU A 55 -10.93 14.67 -12.74
N ASP A 56 -10.75 14.14 -11.53
CA ASP A 56 -10.25 12.79 -11.28
C ASP A 56 -10.75 12.29 -9.92
N VAL A 57 -10.70 10.98 -9.69
CA VAL A 57 -11.07 10.34 -8.42
C VAL A 57 -10.25 9.08 -8.17
N SER A 58 -9.99 8.75 -6.90
CA SER A 58 -9.49 7.43 -6.53
C SER A 58 -10.60 6.38 -6.52
N THR A 59 -10.21 5.10 -6.42
CA THR A 59 -11.18 4.03 -6.15
C THR A 59 -11.80 4.24 -4.77
N HIS A 60 -13.12 4.07 -4.66
CA HIS A 60 -13.83 4.17 -3.40
C HIS A 60 -13.57 2.94 -2.53
N LEU A 61 -12.94 3.13 -1.37
CA LEU A 61 -12.54 2.07 -0.45
C LEU A 61 -12.87 2.45 1.00
N ASN A 62 -13.38 1.49 1.78
CA ASN A 62 -13.70 1.64 3.20
C ASN A 62 -14.55 2.89 3.52
N GLY A 63 -15.46 3.25 2.61
CA GLY A 63 -16.39 4.36 2.81
C GLY A 63 -15.91 5.71 2.27
N PHE A 64 -14.69 5.82 1.72
CA PHE A 64 -14.10 7.08 1.27
C PHE A 64 -13.47 6.99 -0.12
N ALA A 65 -13.34 8.13 -0.78
CA ALA A 65 -12.55 8.31 -2.00
C ALA A 65 -11.92 9.70 -2.02
N SER A 66 -10.79 9.84 -2.70
CA SER A 66 -10.24 11.13 -3.06
C SER A 66 -10.90 11.65 -4.33
N PHE A 67 -10.98 12.96 -4.46
CA PHE A 67 -11.43 13.64 -5.67
C PHE A 67 -10.55 14.84 -6.00
N LEU A 68 -10.38 15.09 -7.29
CA LEU A 68 -9.66 16.23 -7.83
C LEU A 68 -10.66 17.31 -8.30
N GLN A 69 -10.51 18.50 -7.81
CA GLN A 69 -11.30 19.66 -8.21
C GLN A 69 -10.44 20.93 -8.21
N ASP A 70 -10.50 21.72 -9.29
CA ASP A 70 -9.70 22.93 -9.48
C ASP A 70 -8.18 22.68 -9.26
N GLY A 71 -7.71 21.51 -9.71
CA GLY A 71 -6.31 21.08 -9.59
C GLY A 71 -5.86 20.76 -8.15
N LYS A 72 -6.79 20.56 -7.21
CA LYS A 72 -6.50 20.17 -5.82
C LYS A 72 -7.27 18.92 -5.41
N TRP A 73 -6.63 18.10 -4.58
CA TRP A 73 -7.22 16.89 -4.03
C TRP A 73 -7.93 17.15 -2.70
N GLY A 74 -9.10 16.54 -2.55
CA GLY A 74 -9.90 16.47 -1.34
C GLY A 74 -10.47 15.07 -1.14
N HIS A 75 -11.28 14.88 -0.10
CA HIS A 75 -11.89 13.57 0.21
C HIS A 75 -13.38 13.67 0.38
N ILE A 76 -14.10 12.62 -0.06
CA ILE A 76 -15.55 12.46 0.06
C ILE A 76 -15.88 11.12 0.70
N ASP A 77 -17.05 11.11 1.37
CA ASP A 77 -17.66 9.88 1.87
C ASP A 77 -18.48 9.15 0.78
N ARG A 78 -19.07 8.03 1.14
CA ARG A 78 -19.91 7.21 0.25
C ARG A 78 -21.15 7.94 -0.27
N MET A 79 -21.62 8.98 0.40
CA MET A 79 -22.78 9.78 0.02
C MET A 79 -22.40 11.01 -0.82
N GLY A 80 -21.11 11.27 -1.00
CA GLY A 80 -20.58 12.44 -1.69
C GLY A 80 -20.45 13.67 -0.80
N ASN A 81 -20.57 13.53 0.54
CA ASN A 81 -20.27 14.63 1.43
C ASN A 81 -18.77 14.86 1.46
N ILE A 82 -18.36 16.13 1.40
CA ILE A 82 -16.96 16.52 1.48
C ILE A 82 -16.48 16.38 2.92
N CYS A 83 -15.62 15.40 3.18
CA CYS A 83 -14.96 15.20 4.47
C CYS A 83 -13.73 16.10 4.59
N CYS A 84 -12.96 16.22 3.51
CA CYS A 84 -11.84 17.14 3.43
C CYS A 84 -11.95 17.96 2.14
N SER A 85 -12.01 19.30 2.28
CA SER A 85 -12.05 20.22 1.14
C SER A 85 -10.79 20.10 0.27
N PRO A 86 -10.89 20.30 -1.06
CA PRO A 86 -9.74 20.23 -1.96
C PRO A 86 -8.69 21.26 -1.58
N LYS A 87 -7.49 20.82 -1.22
CA LYS A 87 -6.37 21.68 -0.82
C LYS A 87 -4.99 21.06 -1.10
N TYR A 88 -4.90 19.75 -1.25
CA TYR A 88 -3.63 19.05 -1.45
C TYR A 88 -3.17 19.09 -2.90
N ASP A 89 -1.85 19.17 -3.12
CA ASP A 89 -1.25 19.25 -4.46
C ASP A 89 -1.29 17.92 -5.17
N ASN A 90 -1.00 16.84 -4.44
CA ASN A 90 -1.03 15.47 -4.94
C ASN A 90 -1.68 14.54 -3.91
N GLU A 91 -2.28 13.48 -4.44
CA GLU A 91 -2.62 12.29 -3.70
C GLU A 91 -1.76 11.14 -4.25
N TYR A 92 -1.07 10.41 -3.36
CA TYR A 92 -0.24 9.29 -3.76
C TYR A 92 -1.01 7.98 -3.68
N TRP A 93 -1.74 7.77 -2.56
CA TRP A 93 -2.58 6.58 -2.35
C TRP A 93 -3.43 6.71 -1.09
N PHE A 94 -4.45 5.85 -1.02
CA PHE A 94 -5.33 5.64 0.13
C PHE A 94 -5.32 4.17 0.52
N ASN A 95 -5.09 3.86 1.80
CA ASN A 95 -5.02 2.49 2.32
C ASN A 95 -6.30 2.02 3.01
N GLY A 96 -7.39 2.78 2.89
CA GLY A 96 -8.66 2.50 3.55
C GLY A 96 -8.84 3.16 4.91
N ILE A 97 -7.84 3.90 5.43
CA ILE A 97 -7.89 4.62 6.72
C ILE A 97 -7.16 5.95 6.63
N SER A 98 -5.99 5.99 5.98
CA SER A 98 -5.21 7.21 5.85
C SER A 98 -4.84 7.46 4.39
N PHE A 99 -4.69 8.73 4.07
CA PHE A 99 -4.30 9.21 2.75
C PHE A 99 -2.86 9.72 2.78
N ALA A 100 -2.05 9.26 1.83
CA ALA A 100 -0.76 9.87 1.58
C ALA A 100 -0.93 10.96 0.53
N VAL A 101 -0.64 12.21 0.92
CA VAL A 101 -0.84 13.42 0.11
C VAL A 101 0.37 14.33 0.19
N SER A 102 0.42 15.36 -0.64
CA SER A 102 1.40 16.44 -0.46
C SER A 102 0.72 17.82 -0.42
N LEU A 103 1.30 18.71 0.36
CA LEU A 103 0.94 20.13 0.41
C LEU A 103 2.23 20.94 0.39
N GLU A 104 2.35 21.88 -0.56
CA GLU A 104 3.56 22.69 -0.76
C GLU A 104 4.83 21.83 -0.88
N GLN A 105 4.75 20.70 -1.62
CA GLN A 105 5.80 19.70 -1.81
C GLN A 105 6.19 18.91 -0.55
N GLN A 106 5.49 19.10 0.56
CA GLN A 106 5.71 18.35 1.79
C GLN A 106 4.80 17.12 1.83
N PRO A 107 5.34 15.88 1.89
CA PRO A 107 4.53 14.68 2.07
C PRO A 107 3.87 14.65 3.45
N LEU A 108 2.62 14.23 3.47
CA LEU A 108 1.77 14.16 4.65
C LEU A 108 1.03 12.82 4.68
N LEU A 109 0.84 12.29 5.87
CA LEU A 109 -0.18 11.28 6.14
C LEU A 109 -1.34 11.95 6.87
N ILE A 110 -2.56 11.77 6.39
CA ILE A 110 -3.76 12.40 6.93
C ILE A 110 -4.87 11.37 7.13
N ASP A 111 -5.81 11.64 8.02
CA ASP A 111 -7.04 10.87 8.18
C ASP A 111 -8.12 11.27 7.16
N GLU A 112 -9.29 10.63 7.24
CA GLU A 112 -10.44 10.87 6.37
C GLU A 112 -10.99 12.30 6.47
N ASP A 113 -10.85 12.96 7.61
CA ASP A 113 -11.28 14.35 7.83
C ASP A 113 -10.22 15.37 7.40
N GLY A 114 -9.05 14.92 6.97
CA GLY A 114 -7.92 15.74 6.55
C GLY A 114 -7.09 16.30 7.69
N HIS A 115 -7.18 15.69 8.90
CA HIS A 115 -6.26 16.00 9.98
C HIS A 115 -4.91 15.33 9.72
N THR A 116 -3.84 16.08 9.94
CA THR A 116 -2.49 15.54 9.74
C THR A 116 -2.13 14.56 10.85
N LEU A 117 -1.93 13.29 10.48
CA LEU A 117 -1.42 12.25 11.34
C LEU A 117 0.11 12.37 11.48
N ARG A 118 0.80 12.56 10.33
CA ARG A 118 2.25 12.75 10.31
C ARG A 118 2.69 13.64 9.14
N LYS A 119 3.76 14.41 9.38
CA LYS A 119 4.49 15.17 8.35
C LYS A 119 5.83 14.49 8.12
N PHE A 120 6.31 14.52 6.87
CA PHE A 120 7.59 13.95 6.48
C PHE A 120 8.46 15.02 5.84
N ASP A 121 9.77 14.79 5.78
CA ASP A 121 10.67 15.69 5.07
C ASP A 121 10.35 15.71 3.57
N CYS A 122 10.64 16.81 2.90
CA CYS A 122 10.31 17.01 1.48
C CYS A 122 10.98 16.00 0.53
N HIS A 123 12.01 15.31 0.99
CA HIS A 123 12.69 14.23 0.25
C HIS A 123 12.18 12.82 0.63
N SER A 124 11.14 12.75 1.47
CA SER A 124 10.56 11.46 1.86
C SER A 124 9.61 10.96 0.78
N GLU A 125 9.74 9.69 0.45
CA GLU A 125 8.80 8.94 -0.39
C GLU A 125 7.98 8.01 0.49
N LEU A 126 6.65 8.05 0.31
CA LEU A 126 5.72 7.16 0.99
C LEU A 126 5.25 6.12 -0.01
N SER A 127 5.46 4.85 0.33
CA SER A 127 5.02 3.72 -0.48
C SER A 127 4.08 2.82 0.31
N TYR A 128 3.05 2.33 -0.38
CA TYR A 128 2.17 1.31 0.18
C TYR A 128 2.96 0.02 0.39
N PHE A 129 2.88 -0.55 1.59
CA PHE A 129 3.53 -1.81 1.92
C PHE A 129 2.50 -2.91 2.17
N THR A 130 1.57 -2.68 3.09
CA THR A 130 0.39 -3.53 3.32
C THR A 130 -0.80 -2.66 3.72
N ASN A 131 -1.99 -3.24 3.89
CA ASN A 131 -3.16 -2.50 4.40
C ASN A 131 -2.92 -1.85 5.77
N GLU A 132 -1.93 -2.31 6.54
CA GLU A 132 -1.62 -1.84 7.90
C GLU A 132 -0.33 -1.04 7.98
N LEU A 133 0.57 -1.18 6.98
CA LEU A 133 1.94 -0.70 7.03
C LEU A 133 2.30 0.13 5.80
N ILE A 134 3.07 1.18 6.06
CA ILE A 134 3.55 2.16 5.09
C ILE A 134 5.07 2.19 5.15
N LEU A 135 5.70 2.13 3.99
CA LEU A 135 7.14 2.29 3.85
C LEU A 135 7.45 3.78 3.64
N VAL A 136 8.38 4.29 4.41
CA VAL A 136 8.89 5.66 4.28
C VAL A 136 10.37 5.58 3.95
N THR A 137 10.75 6.09 2.78
CA THR A 137 12.14 6.15 2.32
C THR A 137 12.59 7.61 2.25
N ASN A 138 13.74 7.93 2.81
CA ASN A 138 14.38 9.24 2.76
C ASN A 138 15.90 9.10 2.73
N ASP A 139 16.63 10.22 2.81
CA ASP A 139 18.10 10.24 2.78
C ASP A 139 18.75 9.48 3.95
N GLU A 140 18.04 9.25 5.05
CA GLU A 140 18.53 8.52 6.22
C GLU A 140 18.32 7.00 6.10
N GLY A 141 17.45 6.58 5.18
CA GLY A 141 17.14 5.17 4.92
C GLY A 141 15.67 4.90 4.79
N THR A 142 15.29 3.65 5.02
CA THR A 142 13.90 3.18 4.92
C THR A 142 13.37 2.82 6.30
N SER A 143 12.22 3.37 6.67
CA SER A 143 11.50 3.08 7.90
C SER A 143 10.13 2.47 7.58
N LEU A 144 9.55 1.82 8.56
CA LEU A 144 8.21 1.23 8.48
C LEU A 144 7.32 1.89 9.53
N ILE A 145 6.21 2.43 9.11
CA ILE A 145 5.21 3.03 9.98
C ILE A 145 3.86 2.31 9.83
N ASN A 146 3.03 2.40 10.86
CA ASN A 146 1.64 1.97 10.72
C ASN A 146 0.78 3.04 10.03
N ARG A 147 -0.46 2.69 9.72
CA ARG A 147 -1.43 3.58 9.07
C ARG A 147 -1.82 4.83 9.88
N LEU A 148 -1.47 4.90 11.17
CA LEU A 148 -1.63 6.09 12.01
C LEU A 148 -0.37 6.96 12.06
N GLY A 149 0.67 6.58 11.30
CA GLY A 149 1.93 7.31 11.24
C GLY A 149 2.90 7.02 12.38
N THR A 150 2.67 5.96 13.18
CA THR A 150 3.57 5.54 14.26
C THR A 150 4.67 4.64 13.72
N ASP A 151 5.91 4.88 14.11
CA ASP A 151 7.05 4.07 13.70
C ASP A 151 6.90 2.63 14.24
N ILE A 152 7.09 1.67 13.35
CA ILE A 152 7.19 0.24 13.65
C ILE A 152 8.65 -0.20 13.62
N ILE A 153 9.38 0.20 12.58
CA ILE A 153 10.84 0.08 12.51
C ILE A 153 11.39 1.48 12.41
N GLU A 154 12.10 1.91 13.46
CA GLU A 154 12.71 3.24 13.54
C GLU A 154 13.96 3.32 12.66
N PRO A 155 14.21 4.46 11.99
CA PRO A 155 15.40 4.64 11.16
C PRO A 155 16.70 4.44 11.96
N GLU A 156 16.70 4.78 13.27
CA GLU A 156 17.88 4.65 14.14
C GLU A 156 18.31 3.21 14.37
N ARG A 157 17.41 2.23 14.19
CA ARG A 157 17.79 0.80 14.22
C ARG A 157 18.64 0.40 13.03
N LYS A 158 18.71 1.29 11.99
CA LYS A 158 19.50 1.07 10.78
C LYS A 158 19.25 -0.27 10.12
N LEU A 159 17.98 -0.70 10.19
CA LEU A 159 17.47 -1.84 9.47
C LEU A 159 16.88 -1.34 8.16
N PHE A 160 17.28 -1.98 7.08
CA PHE A 160 16.74 -1.71 5.74
C PHE A 160 15.72 -2.78 5.38
N ILE A 161 14.63 -2.35 4.78
CA ILE A 161 13.63 -3.26 4.22
C ILE A 161 13.95 -3.42 2.75
N ASP A 162 14.00 -4.66 2.27
CA ASP A 162 14.20 -4.92 0.85
C ASP A 162 12.93 -4.56 0.06
N SER A 163 12.89 -3.33 -0.46
CA SER A 163 11.78 -2.85 -1.30
C SER A 163 11.86 -3.37 -2.74
N GLU A 164 13.01 -3.87 -3.18
CA GLU A 164 13.20 -4.30 -4.58
C GLU A 164 12.50 -5.63 -4.89
N ARG A 165 12.31 -6.48 -3.88
CA ARG A 165 11.66 -7.80 -4.03
C ARG A 165 10.13 -7.77 -3.91
N GLY A 166 9.51 -6.58 -3.84
CA GLY A 166 8.06 -6.41 -3.71
C GLY A 166 7.57 -6.48 -2.25
N CYS A 167 6.24 -6.51 -2.04
CA CYS A 167 5.62 -6.60 -0.71
C CYS A 167 6.09 -7.86 0.04
N ASN A 168 7.08 -7.71 0.91
CA ASN A 168 7.85 -8.80 1.50
C ASN A 168 7.34 -9.20 2.89
N VAL A 169 6.02 -9.18 3.09
CA VAL A 169 5.39 -9.80 4.26
C VAL A 169 4.98 -11.22 3.88
N TYR A 170 5.75 -12.18 4.33
CA TYR A 170 5.44 -13.59 4.17
C TYR A 170 5.26 -14.22 5.54
N GLU A 171 4.09 -14.82 5.76
CA GLU A 171 3.78 -15.52 7.01
C GLU A 171 4.01 -14.65 8.26
N GLN A 172 3.62 -13.35 8.21
CA GLN A 172 3.75 -12.34 9.26
C GLN A 172 5.19 -11.88 9.56
N LEU A 173 6.15 -12.19 8.68
CA LEU A 173 7.55 -11.78 8.80
C LEU A 173 7.96 -10.84 7.67
N ILE A 174 8.88 -9.93 8.00
CA ILE A 174 9.50 -8.97 7.10
C ILE A 174 10.97 -9.30 6.99
N ILE A 175 11.51 -9.33 5.77
CA ILE A 175 12.95 -9.44 5.53
C ILE A 175 13.59 -8.09 5.83
N VAL A 176 14.61 -8.11 6.69
CA VAL A 176 15.37 -6.92 7.08
C VAL A 176 16.87 -7.13 6.87
N LYS A 177 17.57 -6.04 6.63
CA LYS A 177 18.99 -6.01 6.40
C LYS A 177 19.64 -4.99 7.34
N ASP A 178 20.81 -5.29 7.88
CA ASP A 178 21.54 -4.35 8.70
C ASP A 178 22.59 -3.55 7.91
N GLN A 179 23.35 -2.69 8.60
CA GLN A 179 24.43 -1.88 8.00
C GLN A 179 25.62 -2.70 7.49
N GLN A 180 25.80 -3.91 7.97
CA GLN A 180 26.83 -4.84 7.54
C GLN A 180 26.42 -5.63 6.30
N GLU A 181 25.25 -5.29 5.71
CA GLU A 181 24.68 -5.97 4.55
C GLU A 181 24.20 -7.39 4.87
N CYS A 182 24.08 -7.77 6.16
CA CYS A 182 23.57 -9.05 6.58
C CYS A 182 22.04 -9.05 6.69
N TRP A 183 21.45 -10.17 6.34
CA TRP A 183 20.00 -10.34 6.29
C TRP A 183 19.45 -11.06 7.53
N GLY A 184 18.21 -10.73 7.90
CA GLY A 184 17.47 -11.34 8.99
C GLY A 184 15.96 -11.17 8.79
N TYR A 185 15.20 -11.40 9.86
CA TYR A 185 13.74 -11.26 9.82
C TYR A 185 13.24 -10.48 11.04
N ALA A 186 12.22 -9.65 10.83
CA ALA A 186 11.46 -8.98 11.88
C ALA A 186 9.97 -9.36 11.78
N ASP A 187 9.25 -9.27 12.90
CA ASP A 187 7.80 -9.36 12.90
C ASP A 187 7.13 -8.04 12.46
N LEU A 188 5.82 -8.06 12.27
CA LEU A 188 5.05 -6.86 11.88
C LEU A 188 4.97 -5.78 12.97
N SER A 189 5.48 -6.08 14.17
CA SER A 189 5.63 -5.11 15.28
C SER A 189 7.03 -4.50 15.32
N GLY A 190 7.91 -4.87 14.38
CA GLY A 190 9.29 -4.38 14.29
C GLY A 190 10.29 -5.08 15.20
N ASN A 191 9.90 -6.17 15.89
CA ASN A 191 10.84 -6.95 16.67
C ASN A 191 11.68 -7.83 15.75
N VAL A 192 13.01 -7.78 15.89
CA VAL A 192 13.91 -8.69 15.18
C VAL A 192 13.74 -10.09 15.77
N VAL A 193 13.16 -11.00 15.00
CA VAL A 193 12.95 -12.42 15.39
C VAL A 193 14.11 -13.31 14.95
N CYS A 194 14.80 -12.93 13.86
CA CYS A 194 16.07 -13.53 13.45
C CYS A 194 17.09 -12.42 13.26
N PRO A 195 18.21 -12.43 13.99
CA PRO A 195 19.25 -11.41 13.82
C PRO A 195 19.79 -11.41 12.39
N CYS A 196 20.28 -10.25 11.95
CA CYS A 196 20.92 -10.09 10.63
C CYS A 196 22.32 -10.73 10.67
N ILE A 197 22.40 -12.01 10.34
CA ILE A 197 23.61 -12.82 10.34
C ILE A 197 23.81 -13.61 9.04
N TRP A 198 22.88 -13.51 8.10
CA TRP A 198 22.87 -14.30 6.88
C TRP A 198 23.37 -13.46 5.69
N ASP A 199 24.13 -14.08 4.78
CA ASP A 199 24.57 -13.45 3.53
C ASP A 199 23.40 -13.27 2.56
N SER A 200 22.40 -14.15 2.63
CA SER A 200 21.19 -14.12 1.81
C SER A 200 20.03 -14.84 2.52
N VAL A 201 18.80 -14.43 2.25
CA VAL A 201 17.59 -15.04 2.80
C VAL A 201 16.47 -15.08 1.75
N SER A 202 15.61 -16.11 1.82
CA SER A 202 14.37 -16.15 1.06
C SER A 202 13.17 -15.74 1.93
N PRO A 203 12.04 -15.35 1.34
CA PRO A 203 10.77 -15.32 2.06
C PRO A 203 10.42 -16.66 2.71
N PHE A 204 9.69 -16.63 3.84
CA PHE A 204 9.09 -17.83 4.39
C PHE A 204 7.97 -18.36 3.48
N PHE A 205 7.96 -19.66 3.26
CA PHE A 205 6.91 -20.33 2.51
C PHE A 205 6.61 -21.70 3.13
N ASN A 206 5.33 -21.95 3.51
CA ASN A 206 4.91 -23.16 4.22
C ASN A 206 5.73 -23.46 5.49
N GLY A 207 6.08 -22.41 6.25
CA GLY A 207 6.82 -22.56 7.51
C GLY A 207 8.33 -22.66 7.39
N TRP A 208 8.90 -22.48 6.19
CA TRP A 208 10.32 -22.66 5.91
C TRP A 208 10.90 -21.48 5.13
N ALA A 209 12.15 -21.12 5.42
CA ALA A 209 12.93 -20.19 4.62
C ALA A 209 14.32 -20.77 4.30
N LEU A 210 14.81 -20.48 3.11
CA LEU A 210 16.19 -20.76 2.73
C LEU A 210 17.06 -19.58 3.12
N VAL A 211 18.15 -19.84 3.84
CA VAL A 211 19.13 -18.83 4.23
C VAL A 211 20.54 -19.32 3.88
N GLU A 212 21.43 -18.38 3.59
CA GLU A 212 22.81 -18.69 3.21
C GLU A 212 23.80 -17.98 4.11
N SER A 213 24.87 -18.65 4.49
CA SER A 213 26.01 -18.08 5.19
C SER A 213 27.27 -18.91 4.91
N GLU A 214 28.41 -18.23 4.70
CA GLU A 214 29.72 -18.87 4.49
C GLU A 214 29.69 -19.94 3.37
N LYS A 215 28.98 -19.69 2.28
CA LYS A 215 28.77 -20.62 1.13
C LYS A 215 28.03 -21.92 1.47
N LYS A 216 27.31 -21.92 2.57
CA LYS A 216 26.38 -23.00 2.94
C LYS A 216 24.96 -22.49 2.92
N ALA A 217 24.05 -23.35 2.53
CA ALA A 217 22.63 -23.04 2.56
C ALA A 217 21.92 -23.86 3.64
N PHE A 218 20.92 -23.25 4.26
CA PHE A 218 20.18 -23.85 5.37
C PHE A 218 18.69 -23.61 5.16
N TYR A 219 17.85 -24.59 5.48
CA TYR A 219 16.45 -24.33 5.75
C TYR A 219 16.25 -24.07 7.24
N ILE A 220 15.56 -22.97 7.55
CA ILE A 220 15.15 -22.61 8.91
C ILE A 220 13.63 -22.65 9.02
N ASP A 221 13.13 -22.95 10.21
CA ASP A 221 11.72 -22.89 10.57
C ASP A 221 11.34 -21.50 11.20
N HIS A 222 10.06 -21.29 11.51
CA HIS A 222 9.60 -20.07 12.18
C HIS A 222 10.20 -19.81 13.57
N SER A 223 10.77 -20.82 14.20
CA SER A 223 11.52 -20.69 15.46
C SER A 223 13.00 -20.39 15.22
N MET A 224 13.37 -20.14 13.95
CA MET A 224 14.74 -19.86 13.51
C MET A 224 15.72 -21.02 13.76
N HIS A 225 15.20 -22.26 13.91
CA HIS A 225 16.04 -23.44 14.03
C HIS A 225 16.43 -23.93 12.63
N ILE A 226 17.69 -24.30 12.48
CA ILE A 226 18.17 -24.98 11.27
C ILE A 226 17.58 -26.39 11.24
N VAL A 227 16.79 -26.65 10.22
CA VAL A 227 16.12 -27.96 10.02
C VAL A 227 16.89 -28.81 9.02
N PHE A 228 17.52 -28.16 8.05
CA PHE A 228 18.30 -28.84 7.01
C PHE A 228 19.52 -27.99 6.61
N THR A 229 20.65 -28.64 6.30
CA THR A 229 21.89 -28.02 5.87
C THR A 229 22.33 -28.60 4.54
N PHE A 230 22.70 -27.75 3.59
CA PHE A 230 23.38 -28.12 2.35
C PHE A 230 24.86 -27.80 2.48
N GLU A 231 25.72 -28.80 2.23
CA GLU A 231 27.16 -28.58 2.16
C GLU A 231 27.54 -28.30 0.69
N GLU A 232 28.38 -27.26 0.49
CA GLU A 232 28.84 -26.76 -0.79
C GLU A 232 27.71 -26.26 -1.73
N CYS A 233 27.40 -24.98 -1.61
CA CYS A 233 26.46 -24.31 -2.49
C CYS A 233 27.16 -23.20 -3.30
N ASP A 234 27.17 -23.31 -4.61
CA ASP A 234 27.35 -22.16 -5.49
C ASP A 234 25.99 -21.46 -5.59
N THR A 235 25.75 -20.49 -4.71
CA THR A 235 24.57 -19.62 -4.60
C THR A 235 23.26 -20.19 -5.16
N LEU A 236 22.34 -20.62 -4.28
CA LEU A 236 21.01 -21.13 -4.65
C LEU A 236 19.97 -19.99 -4.85
N LEU A 237 20.29 -18.78 -4.40
CA LEU A 237 19.38 -17.63 -4.50
C LEU A 237 19.86 -16.65 -5.57
N HIS A 238 19.14 -16.58 -6.68
CA HIS A 238 19.26 -15.58 -7.75
C HIS A 238 17.97 -14.77 -7.87
#